data_433cb98e75cc97c9183c2ac6442089a8
#
_entry.id   433cb98e75cc97c9183c2ac6442089a8
#
_cell.length_a   1.000
_cell.length_b   1.000
_cell.length_c   1.000
_cell.angle_alpha   90.00
_cell.angle_beta   90.00
_cell.angle_gamma   90.00
#
_symmetry.space_group_name_H-M   'P 1'
#
loop_
_entity.id
_entity.type
_entity.pdbx_description
1 polymer ?
#
loop_
_entity_poly.entity_id
_entity_poly.type
_entity_poly.pdbx_seq_one_letter_code
_entity_poly.pdbx_strand_id
1 'polypeptide(L)'
;MGIIFDIIVVAIIALNIFVCYKKGLVKLAVGLIAVLAAIVLSIVLYKPISNAIIKNTDIDEKIENVIIENFSAETNGNEEVRYVGIIDYLEKYVDDAVNKTQNEIVYETAGTMAVRFINIAVILIIFLITRVALIALTFISDVITSLPILKQFNEVGGIIYGIVKALLIVYVILAIVFFVVYITGNTAVSEAISG
;
A
#
# COMPACT_ATOMS: atom_id res chain seq x y z
N MET A 1 14.55 17.90 23.16
CA MET A 1 14.46 16.79 22.21
C MET A 1 14.24 17.25 20.77
N GLY A 2 13.80 18.48 20.51
CA GLY A 2 13.59 19.02 19.15
C GLY A 2 14.80 18.94 18.23
N ILE A 3 16.01 19.19 18.72
CA ILE A 3 17.24 19.14 17.91
C ILE A 3 17.47 17.77 17.25
N ILE A 4 17.10 16.67 17.91
CA ILE A 4 17.25 15.32 17.33
C ILE A 4 16.29 15.14 16.16
N PHE A 5 15.05 15.62 16.28
CA PHE A 5 14.07 15.59 15.17
C PHE A 5 14.52 16.46 14.01
N ASP A 6 15.06 17.65 14.27
CA ASP A 6 15.59 18.52 13.22
C ASP A 6 16.74 17.87 12.45
N ILE A 7 17.67 17.21 13.17
CA ILE A 7 18.78 16.48 12.55
C ILE A 7 18.25 15.33 11.69
N ILE A 8 17.25 14.58 12.14
CA ILE A 8 16.63 13.49 11.36
C ILE A 8 15.97 14.05 10.10
N VAL A 9 15.20 15.13 10.21
CA VAL A 9 14.54 15.77 9.07
C VAL A 9 15.56 16.26 8.05
N VAL A 10 16.61 16.96 8.50
CA VAL A 10 17.70 17.43 7.63
C VAL A 10 18.42 16.26 6.96
N ALA A 11 18.68 15.18 7.69
CA ALA A 11 19.30 13.98 7.15
C ALA A 11 18.41 13.32 6.06
N ILE A 12 17.10 13.22 6.29
CA ILE A 12 16.14 12.70 5.30
C ILE A 12 16.15 13.56 4.03
N ILE A 13 16.13 14.88 4.17
CA ILE A 13 16.16 15.81 3.05
C ILE A 13 17.48 15.67 2.26
N ALA A 14 18.62 15.70 2.95
CA ALA A 14 19.92 15.59 2.33
C ALA A 14 20.11 14.26 1.58
N LEU A 15 19.71 13.15 2.20
CA LEU A 15 19.78 11.83 1.57
C LEU A 15 18.89 11.74 0.32
N ASN A 16 17.66 12.26 0.37
CA ASN A 16 16.78 12.25 -0.79
C ASN A 16 17.34 13.11 -1.93
N ILE A 17 17.83 14.31 -1.64
CA ILE A 17 18.45 15.16 -2.66
C ILE A 17 19.65 14.46 -3.31
N PHE A 18 20.53 13.87 -2.49
CA PHE A 18 21.71 13.16 -2.99
C PHE A 18 21.36 11.97 -3.88
N VAL A 19 20.40 11.15 -3.45
CA VAL A 19 19.94 9.99 -4.24
C VAL A 19 19.28 10.43 -5.54
N CYS A 20 18.45 11.48 -5.51
CA CYS A 20 17.77 11.99 -6.69
C CYS A 20 18.72 12.69 -7.65
N TYR A 21 19.71 13.41 -7.15
CA TYR A 21 20.81 13.97 -7.93
C TYR A 21 21.56 12.88 -8.71
N LYS A 22 21.97 11.80 -8.02
CA LYS A 22 22.65 10.67 -8.65
C LYS A 22 21.81 9.93 -9.69
N LYS A 23 20.50 9.81 -9.45
CA LYS A 23 19.59 9.15 -10.40
C LYS A 23 19.26 10.01 -11.61
N GLY A 24 19.20 11.32 -11.41
CA GLY A 24 18.75 12.27 -12.42
C GLY A 24 17.23 12.27 -12.66
N LEU A 25 16.74 13.38 -13.22
CA LEU A 25 15.31 13.60 -13.44
C LEU A 25 14.69 12.57 -14.39
N VAL A 26 15.38 12.25 -15.49
CA VAL A 26 14.85 11.33 -16.52
C VAL A 26 14.59 9.95 -15.95
N LYS A 27 15.54 9.40 -15.19
CA LYS A 27 15.39 8.09 -14.56
C LYS A 27 14.27 8.07 -13.52
N LEU A 28 14.10 9.18 -12.80
CA LEU A 28 13.01 9.35 -11.83
C LEU A 28 11.65 9.44 -12.53
N ALA A 29 11.56 10.20 -13.63
CA ALA A 29 10.35 10.33 -14.42
C ALA A 29 9.94 8.99 -15.06
N VAL A 30 10.89 8.27 -15.67
CA VAL A 30 10.64 6.92 -16.21
C VAL A 30 10.18 5.97 -15.10
N GLY A 31 10.81 6.04 -13.93
CA GLY A 31 10.38 5.26 -12.76
C GLY A 31 8.95 5.56 -12.30
N LEU A 32 8.55 6.83 -12.32
CA LEU A 32 7.17 7.23 -11.98
C LEU A 32 6.17 6.74 -13.03
N ILE A 33 6.46 6.92 -14.31
CA ILE A 33 5.62 6.43 -15.41
C ILE A 33 5.46 4.91 -15.32
N ALA A 34 6.54 4.19 -15.01
CA ALA A 34 6.51 2.75 -14.82
C ALA A 34 5.58 2.31 -13.67
N VAL A 35 5.53 3.07 -12.55
CA VAL A 35 4.58 2.80 -11.46
C VAL A 35 3.16 3.00 -11.91
N LEU A 36 2.85 4.12 -12.57
CA LEU A 36 1.51 4.41 -13.06
C LEU A 36 1.06 3.37 -14.09
N ALA A 37 1.94 2.98 -15.00
CA ALA A 37 1.66 1.92 -15.97
C ALA A 37 1.39 0.57 -15.28
N ALA A 38 2.16 0.22 -14.23
CA ALA A 38 1.94 -1.00 -13.47
C ALA A 38 0.58 -1.00 -12.76
N ILE A 39 0.16 0.13 -12.18
CA ILE A 39 -1.16 0.27 -11.55
C ILE A 39 -2.26 0.08 -12.58
N VAL A 40 -2.18 0.78 -13.72
CA VAL A 40 -3.19 0.69 -14.77
C VAL A 40 -3.31 -0.75 -15.31
N LEU A 41 -2.18 -1.38 -15.61
CA LEU A 41 -2.14 -2.76 -16.08
C LEU A 41 -2.73 -3.74 -15.05
N SER A 42 -2.43 -3.55 -13.76
CA SER A 42 -2.99 -4.38 -12.70
C SER A 42 -4.51 -4.27 -12.66
N ILE A 43 -5.05 -3.06 -12.74
CA ILE A 43 -6.50 -2.81 -12.70
C ILE A 43 -7.19 -3.37 -13.97
N VAL A 44 -6.54 -3.31 -15.12
CA VAL A 44 -7.12 -3.84 -16.38
C VAL A 44 -7.08 -5.37 -16.43
N LEU A 45 -5.97 -5.97 -15.96
CA LEU A 45 -5.72 -7.40 -16.14
C LEU A 45 -6.21 -8.27 -14.97
N TYR A 46 -6.56 -7.70 -13.79
CA TYR A 46 -6.92 -8.55 -12.65
C TYR A 46 -8.18 -9.38 -12.90
N LYS A 47 -9.22 -8.81 -13.52
CA LYS A 47 -10.49 -9.54 -13.77
C LYS A 47 -10.32 -10.80 -14.62
N PRO A 48 -9.70 -10.73 -15.83
CA PRO A 48 -9.53 -11.94 -16.64
C PRO A 48 -8.63 -12.97 -15.95
N ILE A 49 -7.58 -12.53 -15.23
CA ILE A 49 -6.66 -13.43 -14.55
C ILE A 49 -7.33 -14.06 -13.32
N SER A 50 -8.00 -13.27 -12.49
CA SER A 50 -8.74 -13.77 -11.32
C SER A 50 -9.82 -14.78 -11.73
N ASN A 51 -10.61 -14.47 -12.76
CA ASN A 51 -11.62 -15.39 -13.27
C ASN A 51 -11.02 -16.67 -13.82
N ALA A 52 -9.84 -16.59 -14.44
CA ALA A 52 -9.14 -17.78 -14.92
C ALA A 52 -8.63 -18.66 -13.76
N ILE A 53 -8.16 -18.04 -12.68
CA ILE A 53 -7.73 -18.76 -11.46
C ILE A 53 -8.94 -19.46 -10.84
N ILE A 54 -10.03 -18.74 -10.57
CA ILE A 54 -11.24 -19.27 -9.94
C ILE A 54 -11.83 -20.43 -10.78
N LYS A 55 -11.83 -20.31 -12.11
CA LYS A 55 -12.38 -21.37 -12.98
C LYS A 55 -11.52 -22.62 -13.08
N ASN A 56 -10.21 -22.51 -12.90
CA ASN A 56 -9.26 -23.61 -13.10
C ASN A 56 -8.65 -24.16 -11.81
N THR A 57 -9.01 -23.59 -10.65
CA THR A 57 -8.46 -24.00 -9.35
C THR A 57 -9.55 -23.88 -8.29
N ASP A 58 -9.47 -24.69 -7.24
CA ASP A 58 -10.36 -24.67 -6.08
C ASP A 58 -9.85 -23.74 -4.98
N ILE A 59 -9.15 -22.65 -5.35
CA ILE A 59 -8.54 -21.73 -4.39
C ILE A 59 -9.60 -20.91 -3.67
N ASP A 60 -10.65 -20.51 -4.37
CA ASP A 60 -11.79 -19.80 -3.81
C ASP A 60 -12.51 -20.65 -2.75
N GLU A 61 -12.79 -21.91 -3.05
CA GLU A 61 -13.40 -22.86 -2.08
C GLU A 61 -12.50 -23.09 -0.86
N LYS A 62 -11.18 -23.18 -1.04
CA LYS A 62 -10.24 -23.35 0.07
C LYS A 62 -10.20 -22.10 0.97
N ILE A 63 -10.17 -20.91 0.39
CA ILE A 63 -10.19 -19.65 1.15
C ILE A 63 -11.53 -19.50 1.85
N GLU A 64 -12.64 -19.81 1.19
CA GLU A 64 -13.98 -19.79 1.75
C GLU A 64 -14.06 -20.72 2.96
N ASN A 65 -13.60 -21.96 2.84
CA ASN A 65 -13.58 -22.92 3.94
C ASN A 65 -12.74 -22.44 5.12
N VAL A 66 -11.58 -21.84 4.90
CA VAL A 66 -10.74 -21.25 5.96
C VAL A 66 -11.48 -20.11 6.65
N ILE A 67 -12.18 -19.27 5.90
CA ILE A 67 -12.97 -18.17 6.47
C ILE A 67 -14.10 -18.75 7.32
N ILE A 68 -14.87 -19.71 6.81
CA ILE A 68 -15.99 -20.35 7.53
C ILE A 68 -15.49 -21.05 8.79
N GLU A 69 -14.39 -21.81 8.71
CA GLU A 69 -13.82 -22.52 9.86
C GLU A 69 -13.44 -21.55 11.00
N ASN A 70 -12.76 -20.44 10.65
CA ASN A 70 -12.37 -19.45 11.64
C ASN A 70 -13.57 -18.70 12.25
N PHE A 71 -14.59 -18.37 11.45
CA PHE A 71 -15.80 -17.72 11.97
C PHE A 71 -16.70 -18.66 12.73
N SER A 72 -16.78 -19.95 12.37
CA SER A 72 -17.59 -20.94 13.06
C SER A 72 -16.98 -21.41 14.39
N ALA A 73 -15.65 -21.42 14.50
CA ALA A 73 -14.95 -21.78 15.74
C ALA A 73 -15.21 -20.77 16.88
N GLU A 74 -15.38 -19.50 16.55
CA GLU A 74 -15.64 -18.44 17.53
C GLU A 74 -17.10 -18.42 18.03
N THR A 75 -18.05 -18.96 17.24
CA THR A 75 -19.49 -18.96 17.61
C THR A 75 -19.82 -20.05 18.65
N ASN A 76 -18.97 -21.05 18.86
CA ASN A 76 -19.18 -22.15 19.82
C ASN A 76 -18.57 -21.91 21.21
N GLY A 77 -17.91 -20.79 21.45
CA GLY A 77 -17.37 -20.38 22.73
C GLY A 77 -18.25 -19.29 23.38
N ASN A 78 -18.80 -19.56 24.59
CA ASN A 78 -19.54 -18.59 25.41
C ASN A 78 -18.66 -17.44 25.95
N GLU A 79 -17.70 -16.91 25.18
CA GLU A 79 -16.95 -15.72 25.53
C GLU A 79 -17.41 -14.57 24.63
N GLU A 80 -17.74 -13.43 25.25
CA GLU A 80 -18.01 -12.18 24.54
C GLU A 80 -16.84 -11.87 23.60
N VAL A 81 -17.03 -12.14 22.31
CA VAL A 81 -16.02 -11.88 21.28
C VAL A 81 -15.89 -10.38 21.14
N ARG A 82 -14.79 -9.86 21.64
CA ARG A 82 -14.45 -8.43 21.55
C ARG A 82 -13.88 -8.16 20.15
N TYR A 83 -14.74 -7.80 19.24
CA TYR A 83 -14.37 -7.43 17.89
C TYR A 83 -13.55 -6.14 17.88
N VAL A 84 -12.38 -6.12 17.22
CA VAL A 84 -11.53 -4.95 17.11
C VAL A 84 -11.50 -4.48 15.66
N GLY A 85 -12.12 -3.33 15.41
CA GLY A 85 -11.89 -2.50 14.25
C GLY A 85 -12.79 -2.77 13.03
N ILE A 86 -12.41 -3.63 12.10
CA ILE A 86 -13.16 -3.83 10.83
C ILE A 86 -14.51 -4.53 11.04
N ILE A 87 -14.64 -5.29 12.12
CA ILE A 87 -15.82 -6.10 12.42
C ILE A 87 -16.96 -5.25 12.98
N ASP A 88 -16.67 -4.17 13.67
CA ASP A 88 -17.65 -3.19 14.17
C ASP A 88 -18.50 -2.57 13.02
N TYR A 89 -17.92 -2.47 11.84
CA TYR A 89 -18.61 -2.01 10.62
C TYR A 89 -19.50 -3.10 10.00
N LEU A 90 -19.11 -4.38 10.19
CA LEU A 90 -19.90 -5.53 9.74
C LEU A 90 -21.04 -5.88 10.70
N GLU A 91 -20.87 -5.66 12.00
CA GLU A 91 -21.89 -5.90 13.04
C GLU A 91 -23.18 -5.13 12.75
N LYS A 92 -23.07 -3.88 12.29
CA LYS A 92 -24.25 -3.07 11.92
C LYS A 92 -25.03 -3.64 10.71
N TYR A 93 -24.36 -4.38 9.83
CA TYR A 93 -25.02 -5.07 8.71
C TYR A 93 -25.44 -6.50 9.06
N VAL A 94 -24.83 -7.10 10.08
CA VAL A 94 -25.14 -8.45 10.55
C VAL A 94 -26.35 -8.43 11.45
N ASP A 95 -26.53 -7.44 12.33
CA ASP A 95 -27.69 -7.33 13.22
C ASP A 95 -29.03 -7.18 12.46
N ASP A 96 -29.03 -6.49 11.34
CA ASP A 96 -30.21 -6.39 10.47
C ASP A 96 -30.50 -7.70 9.70
N ALA A 97 -29.51 -8.57 9.57
CA ALA A 97 -29.59 -9.83 8.81
C ALA A 97 -29.76 -11.09 9.70
N VAL A 98 -29.45 -11.01 10.98
CA VAL A 98 -29.52 -12.15 11.95
C VAL A 98 -30.92 -12.78 12.09
N ASN A 99 -31.97 -12.06 11.70
CA ASN A 99 -33.33 -12.64 11.65
C ASN A 99 -33.59 -13.55 10.43
N LYS A 100 -32.63 -13.71 9.51
CA LYS A 100 -32.71 -14.64 8.36
C LYS A 100 -31.55 -15.61 8.38
N THR A 101 -31.78 -16.81 8.90
CA THR A 101 -31.00 -18.05 8.75
C THR A 101 -29.47 -17.85 8.73
N GLN A 102 -28.88 -17.87 9.92
CA GLN A 102 -27.43 -17.60 10.18
C GLN A 102 -26.45 -18.33 9.25
N ASN A 103 -26.79 -19.53 8.81
CA ASN A 103 -25.88 -20.32 7.98
C ASN A 103 -25.75 -19.80 6.53
N GLU A 104 -26.85 -19.41 5.89
CA GLU A 104 -26.82 -18.97 4.48
C GLU A 104 -26.02 -17.69 4.29
N ILE A 105 -26.10 -16.76 5.24
CA ILE A 105 -25.39 -15.47 5.20
C ILE A 105 -23.88 -15.64 5.40
N VAL A 106 -23.46 -16.55 6.28
CA VAL A 106 -22.03 -16.83 6.52
C VAL A 106 -21.39 -17.39 5.25
N TYR A 107 -22.04 -18.36 4.61
CA TYR A 107 -21.51 -18.96 3.36
C TYR A 107 -21.45 -17.94 2.22
N GLU A 108 -22.50 -17.17 1.98
CA GLU A 108 -22.52 -16.16 0.91
C GLU A 108 -21.49 -15.05 1.15
N THR A 109 -21.34 -14.64 2.42
CA THR A 109 -20.32 -13.62 2.79
C THR A 109 -18.92 -14.17 2.66
N ALA A 110 -18.65 -15.40 3.09
CA ALA A 110 -17.35 -16.05 3.01
C ALA A 110 -16.91 -16.23 1.56
N GLY A 111 -17.82 -16.70 0.66
CA GLY A 111 -17.54 -16.83 -0.76
C GLY A 111 -17.23 -15.48 -1.42
N THR A 112 -18.00 -14.43 -1.08
CA THR A 112 -17.73 -13.08 -1.56
C THR A 112 -16.37 -12.55 -1.07
N MET A 113 -16.02 -12.81 0.18
CA MET A 113 -14.72 -12.43 0.74
C MET A 113 -13.58 -13.20 0.08
N ALA A 114 -13.71 -14.51 -0.14
CA ALA A 114 -12.71 -15.32 -0.81
C ALA A 114 -12.38 -14.76 -2.20
N VAL A 115 -13.38 -14.46 -3.01
CA VAL A 115 -13.20 -13.83 -4.33
C VAL A 115 -12.52 -12.46 -4.22
N ARG A 116 -12.87 -11.65 -3.23
CA ARG A 116 -12.21 -10.35 -3.02
C ARG A 116 -10.74 -10.50 -2.63
N PHE A 117 -10.40 -11.45 -1.77
CA PHE A 117 -9.00 -11.75 -1.42
C PHE A 117 -8.21 -12.20 -2.63
N ILE A 118 -8.76 -13.08 -3.48
CA ILE A 118 -8.13 -13.50 -4.74
C ILE A 118 -7.90 -12.28 -5.64
N ASN A 119 -8.90 -11.42 -5.81
CA ASN A 119 -8.77 -10.22 -6.64
C ASN A 119 -7.64 -9.30 -6.15
N ILE A 120 -7.56 -9.05 -4.84
CA ILE A 120 -6.50 -8.21 -4.25
C ILE A 120 -5.13 -8.87 -4.45
N ALA A 121 -5.00 -10.17 -4.19
CA ALA A 121 -3.75 -10.91 -4.40
C ALA A 121 -3.31 -10.87 -5.87
N VAL A 122 -4.22 -11.07 -6.81
CA VAL A 122 -3.95 -10.99 -8.25
C VAL A 122 -3.49 -9.59 -8.65
N ILE A 123 -4.17 -8.53 -8.17
CA ILE A 123 -3.76 -7.13 -8.42
C ILE A 123 -2.32 -6.91 -7.94
N LEU A 124 -2.00 -7.35 -6.73
CA LEU A 124 -0.66 -7.18 -6.15
C LEU A 124 0.40 -7.97 -6.95
N ILE A 125 0.11 -9.19 -7.35
CA ILE A 125 1.03 -10.03 -8.13
C ILE A 125 1.28 -9.40 -9.50
N ILE A 126 0.24 -8.98 -10.21
CA ILE A 126 0.37 -8.32 -11.53
C ILE A 126 1.17 -7.03 -11.38
N PHE A 127 0.87 -6.23 -10.33
CA PHE A 127 1.61 -5.00 -10.05
C PHE A 127 3.10 -5.28 -9.84
N LEU A 128 3.45 -6.27 -9.02
CA LEU A 128 4.85 -6.63 -8.75
C LEU A 128 5.57 -7.12 -10.00
N ILE A 129 4.94 -8.02 -10.76
CA ILE A 129 5.53 -8.56 -12.01
C ILE A 129 5.74 -7.43 -13.02
N THR A 130 4.71 -6.60 -13.23
CA THR A 130 4.80 -5.45 -14.15
C THR A 130 5.86 -4.46 -13.68
N ARG A 131 5.93 -4.19 -12.38
CA ARG A 131 6.92 -3.30 -11.79
C ARG A 131 8.34 -3.80 -12.03
N VAL A 132 8.60 -5.08 -11.81
CA VAL A 132 9.92 -5.70 -12.06
C VAL A 132 10.28 -5.65 -13.55
N ALA A 133 9.34 -5.99 -14.43
CA ALA A 133 9.55 -5.93 -15.89
C ALA A 133 9.86 -4.51 -16.36
N LEU A 134 9.16 -3.49 -15.83
CA LEU A 134 9.36 -2.09 -16.20
C LEU A 134 10.64 -1.47 -15.59
N ILE A 135 11.22 -2.05 -14.54
CA ILE A 135 12.55 -1.64 -14.04
C ILE A 135 13.60 -1.81 -15.13
N ALA A 136 13.51 -2.82 -15.97
CA ALA A 136 14.43 -3.01 -17.09
C ALA A 136 14.43 -1.80 -18.06
N LEU A 137 13.30 -1.10 -18.22
CA LEU A 137 13.24 0.12 -19.04
C LEU A 137 14.04 1.30 -18.46
N THR A 138 14.29 1.30 -17.15
CA THR A 138 15.09 2.36 -16.53
C THR A 138 16.54 2.32 -16.98
N PHE A 139 17.08 1.17 -17.39
CA PHE A 139 18.42 1.06 -17.94
C PHE A 139 18.57 1.77 -19.28
N ILE A 140 17.49 1.86 -20.07
CA ILE A 140 17.50 2.58 -21.36
C ILE A 140 17.67 4.08 -21.14
N SER A 141 17.16 4.62 -20.04
CA SER A 141 17.28 6.04 -19.70
C SER A 141 18.73 6.46 -19.43
N ASP A 142 19.60 5.55 -19.00
CA ASP A 142 21.01 5.85 -18.77
C ASP A 142 21.76 6.14 -20.09
N VAL A 143 21.33 5.53 -21.20
CA VAL A 143 21.88 5.79 -22.53
C VAL A 143 21.52 7.20 -23.03
N ILE A 144 20.28 7.64 -22.79
CA ILE A 144 19.79 8.95 -23.23
C ILE A 144 20.47 10.09 -22.43
N THR A 145 20.74 9.87 -21.15
CA THR A 145 21.31 10.87 -20.25
C THR A 145 22.83 10.96 -20.32
N SER A 146 23.49 10.16 -21.15
CA SER A 146 24.95 10.20 -21.38
C SER A 146 25.40 11.43 -22.16
N LEU A 147 24.50 12.17 -22.84
CA LEU A 147 24.82 13.38 -23.58
C LEU A 147 25.14 14.54 -22.63
N PRO A 148 26.26 15.30 -22.85
CA PRO A 148 26.77 16.28 -21.88
C PRO A 148 25.77 17.36 -21.47
N ILE A 149 25.00 17.88 -22.43
CA ILE A 149 24.00 18.95 -22.20
C ILE A 149 22.81 18.39 -21.41
N LEU A 150 22.31 17.23 -21.78
CA LEU A 150 21.18 16.57 -21.09
C LEU A 150 21.58 16.13 -19.68
N LYS A 151 22.85 15.83 -19.45
CA LYS A 151 23.34 15.44 -18.14
C LYS A 151 23.17 16.55 -17.11
N GLN A 152 23.51 17.79 -17.42
CA GLN A 152 23.36 18.91 -16.49
C GLN A 152 21.89 19.18 -16.15
N PHE A 153 20.99 19.22 -17.15
CA PHE A 153 19.57 19.37 -16.93
C PHE A 153 18.99 18.21 -16.12
N ASN A 154 19.46 17.01 -16.35
CA ASN A 154 19.05 15.81 -15.65
C ASN A 154 19.45 15.86 -14.16
N GLU A 155 20.67 16.28 -13.85
CA GLU A 155 21.19 16.42 -12.48
C GLU A 155 20.45 17.52 -11.70
N VAL A 156 20.30 18.72 -12.29
CA VAL A 156 19.57 19.84 -11.67
C VAL A 156 18.10 19.48 -11.45
N GLY A 157 17.47 18.89 -12.45
CA GLY A 157 16.09 18.41 -12.33
C GLY A 157 15.95 17.33 -11.24
N GLY A 158 16.95 16.47 -11.10
CA GLY A 158 17.03 15.47 -10.02
C GLY A 158 17.08 16.11 -8.63
N ILE A 159 17.83 17.22 -8.45
CA ILE A 159 17.87 17.98 -7.19
C ILE A 159 16.49 18.56 -6.87
N ILE A 160 15.87 19.26 -7.83
CA ILE A 160 14.54 19.87 -7.64
C ILE A 160 13.51 18.81 -7.26
N TYR A 161 13.47 17.70 -7.98
CA TYR A 161 12.60 16.57 -7.66
C TYR A 161 12.90 16.00 -6.27
N GLY A 162 14.19 15.88 -5.91
CA GLY A 162 14.64 15.40 -4.61
C GLY A 162 14.15 16.27 -3.46
N ILE A 163 14.17 17.59 -3.62
CA ILE A 163 13.64 18.54 -2.63
C ILE A 163 12.13 18.34 -2.45
N VAL A 164 11.37 18.36 -3.55
CA VAL A 164 9.90 18.19 -3.50
C VAL A 164 9.52 16.85 -2.88
N LYS A 165 10.18 15.77 -3.29
CA LYS A 165 9.97 14.43 -2.73
C LYS A 165 10.32 14.36 -1.24
N ALA A 166 11.43 14.97 -0.82
CA ALA A 166 11.85 14.98 0.57
C ALA A 166 10.83 15.71 1.46
N LEU A 167 10.35 16.88 1.01
CA LEU A 167 9.30 17.63 1.72
C LEU A 167 8.02 16.81 1.87
N LEU A 168 7.63 16.10 0.81
CA LEU A 168 6.44 15.24 0.84
C LEU A 168 6.62 14.08 1.81
N ILE A 169 7.79 13.42 1.83
CA ILE A 169 8.10 12.35 2.79
C ILE A 169 8.06 12.87 4.22
N VAL A 170 8.69 14.02 4.50
CA VAL A 170 8.68 14.64 5.84
C VAL A 170 7.24 14.94 6.25
N TYR A 171 6.44 15.52 5.35
CA TYR A 171 5.04 15.82 5.62
C TYR A 171 4.24 14.55 5.98
N VAL A 172 4.42 13.46 5.23
CA VAL A 172 3.74 12.19 5.51
C VAL A 172 4.18 11.60 6.84
N ILE A 173 5.49 11.64 7.15
CA ILE A 173 6.01 11.17 8.44
C ILE A 173 5.40 11.98 9.59
N LEU A 174 5.38 13.30 9.49
CA LEU A 174 4.77 14.17 10.51
C LEU A 174 3.27 13.89 10.65
N ALA A 175 2.54 13.70 9.53
CA ALA A 175 1.13 13.38 9.58
C ALA A 175 0.86 12.06 10.32
N ILE A 176 1.69 11.03 10.08
CA ILE A 176 1.59 9.74 10.78
C ILE A 176 1.91 9.93 12.27
N VAL A 177 2.95 10.68 12.62
CA VAL A 177 3.32 10.93 14.01
C VAL A 177 2.20 11.67 14.74
N PHE A 178 1.64 12.72 14.15
CA PHE A 178 0.49 13.44 14.73
C PHE A 178 -0.73 12.55 14.89
N PHE A 179 -1.01 11.69 13.91
CA PHE A 179 -2.12 10.74 13.98
C PHE A 179 -1.94 9.74 15.14
N VAL A 180 -0.73 9.19 15.31
CA VAL A 180 -0.40 8.28 16.42
C VAL A 180 -0.51 8.99 17.76
N VAL A 181 0.02 10.22 17.89
CA VAL A 181 -0.09 11.03 19.12
C VAL A 181 -1.56 11.30 19.46
N TYR A 182 -2.37 11.62 18.46
CA TYR A 182 -3.81 11.88 18.65
C TYR A 182 -4.55 10.64 19.16
N ILE A 183 -4.26 9.46 18.63
CA ILE A 183 -4.93 8.20 19.05
C ILE A 183 -4.42 7.74 20.44
N THR A 184 -3.12 7.83 20.69
CA THR A 184 -2.53 7.30 21.93
C THR A 184 -2.67 8.25 23.12
N GLY A 185 -3.02 9.52 22.89
CA GLY A 185 -3.08 10.55 23.93
C GLY A 185 -1.72 10.82 24.59
N ASN A 186 -0.62 10.37 23.98
CA ASN A 186 0.71 10.45 24.56
C ASN A 186 1.33 11.84 24.37
N THR A 187 1.30 12.65 25.42
CA THR A 187 1.81 14.03 25.40
C THR A 187 3.34 14.12 25.27
N ALA A 188 4.08 13.08 25.63
CA ALA A 188 5.54 13.06 25.56
C ALA A 188 6.08 13.26 24.13
N VAL A 189 5.40 12.75 23.11
CA VAL A 189 5.79 12.94 21.71
C VAL A 189 5.41 14.35 21.23
N SER A 190 4.27 14.88 21.69
CA SER A 190 3.84 16.26 21.41
C SER A 190 4.83 17.29 21.96
N GLU A 191 5.30 17.12 23.20
CA GLU A 191 6.31 17.98 23.81
C GLU A 191 7.67 17.88 23.12
N ALA A 192 8.03 16.68 22.61
CA ALA A 192 9.27 16.47 21.87
C ALA A 192 9.30 17.18 20.51
N ILE A 193 8.14 17.46 19.92
CA ILE A 193 8.01 18.15 18.61
C ILE A 193 7.87 19.66 18.81
N SER A 194 7.24 20.09 19.90
CA SER A 194 6.98 21.52 20.18
C SER A 194 8.12 22.27 20.90
N GLY A 195 9.11 21.57 21.42
CA GLY A 195 10.32 22.10 22.07
C GLY A 195 11.54 22.00 21.20
#